data_9f9db848d61f0c44512f1a8a7af49d6b
#
_entry.id   9f9db848d61f0c44512f1a8a7af49d6b
#
_cell.length_a   1.000
_cell.length_b   1.000
_cell.length_c   1.000
_cell.angle_alpha   90.00
_cell.angle_beta   90.00
_cell.angle_gamma   90.00
#
_symmetry.space_group_name_H-M   'P 1'
#
loop_
_entity.id
_entity.type
_entity.pdbx_description
1 polymer ?
#
loop_
_entity_poly.entity_id
_entity_poly.type
_entity_poly.pdbx_seq_one_letter_code
_entity_poly.pdbx_strand_id
1 'polypeptide(L)'
;MILELDCGNSFIKWRVLSVQADAVIQEGVVDSDQALLDALRELDGISLQRCRLVSVRTAEETSDLIRLLERDFRLPVVCAAPAREMSGVRNGYEDYERLGLDRWLAMLGGFRLASGACLVLDFGTAVTADFVAADGEHLGGFICPGMPLMRNQLRTHTRKIRYGDQAAERALVSHAPGRSTVEAVERGCSLMLRGFVLTQIELARAYWGEDFTVFVTGGDAGLVSGVVPEAKVVPDLVFVGLAMACPFS
;
A
#
# COMPACT_ATOMS: atom_id res chain seq x y z
N MET A 1 23.87 -4.87 -1.14
CA MET A 1 22.60 -4.13 -0.98
C MET A 1 21.46 -4.99 -1.42
N ILE A 2 20.26 -4.79 -0.85
CA ILE A 2 19.02 -5.48 -1.23
C ILE A 2 18.11 -4.48 -1.93
N LEU A 3 17.58 -4.87 -3.09
CA LEU A 3 16.47 -4.18 -3.75
C LEU A 3 15.15 -4.76 -3.26
N GLU A 4 14.22 -3.90 -2.86
CA GLU A 4 12.84 -4.25 -2.56
C GLU A 4 11.90 -3.57 -3.55
N LEU A 5 10.95 -4.34 -4.08
CA LEU A 5 9.97 -3.87 -5.04
C LEU A 5 8.55 -4.18 -4.57
N ASP A 6 7.68 -3.18 -4.63
CA ASP A 6 6.24 -3.31 -4.49
C ASP A 6 5.60 -2.90 -5.82
N CYS A 7 5.23 -3.91 -6.62
CA CYS A 7 4.70 -3.74 -7.97
C CYS A 7 3.17 -3.71 -7.93
N GLY A 8 2.62 -2.53 -7.71
CA GLY A 8 1.20 -2.25 -7.80
C GLY A 8 0.68 -2.16 -9.25
N ASN A 9 -0.65 -1.99 -9.40
CA ASN A 9 -1.28 -1.83 -10.71
C ASN A 9 -0.96 -0.49 -11.39
N SER A 10 -0.69 0.56 -10.63
CA SER A 10 -0.46 1.92 -11.17
C SER A 10 0.99 2.37 -11.06
N PHE A 11 1.69 1.91 -10.03
CA PHE A 11 3.04 2.33 -9.73
C PHE A 11 3.86 1.17 -9.19
N ILE A 12 5.18 1.27 -9.34
CA ILE A 12 6.17 0.45 -8.64
C ILE A 12 6.83 1.33 -7.59
N LYS A 13 6.70 0.95 -6.33
CA LYS A 13 7.54 1.49 -5.27
C LYS A 13 8.79 0.65 -5.16
N TRP A 14 9.92 1.29 -4.99
CA TRP A 14 11.20 0.58 -4.84
C TRP A 14 12.05 1.23 -3.78
N ARG A 15 12.88 0.42 -3.12
CA ARG A 15 13.92 0.93 -2.23
C ARG A 15 15.13 0.02 -2.21
N VAL A 16 16.26 0.60 -1.89
CA VAL A 16 17.54 -0.10 -1.71
C VAL A 16 17.92 -0.04 -0.25
N LEU A 17 18.17 -1.22 0.32
CA LEU A 17 18.60 -1.37 1.71
C LEU A 17 20.06 -1.73 1.82
N SER A 18 20.74 -1.13 2.78
CA SER A 18 22.02 -1.61 3.27
C SER A 18 21.80 -2.69 4.33
N VAL A 19 22.28 -3.92 4.06
CA VAL A 19 22.22 -5.02 5.03
C VAL A 19 23.07 -4.72 6.28
N GLN A 20 24.18 -4.00 6.08
CA GLN A 20 25.13 -3.69 7.17
C GLN A 20 24.63 -2.57 8.09
N ALA A 21 23.91 -1.59 7.53
CA ALA A 21 23.44 -0.42 8.26
C ALA A 21 21.97 -0.52 8.69
N ASP A 22 21.26 -1.56 8.24
CA ASP A 22 19.80 -1.72 8.41
C ASP A 22 19.02 -0.42 8.07
N ALA A 23 19.42 0.20 6.95
CA ALA A 23 18.94 1.51 6.56
C ALA A 23 18.57 1.56 5.09
N VAL A 24 17.55 2.34 4.77
CA VAL A 24 17.20 2.70 3.39
C VAL A 24 18.25 3.67 2.87
N ILE A 25 18.89 3.32 1.76
CA ILE A 25 19.92 4.13 1.09
C ILE A 25 19.28 5.03 0.03
N GLN A 26 18.36 4.47 -0.72
CA GLN A 26 17.62 5.18 -1.76
C GLN A 26 16.26 4.53 -1.96
N GLU A 27 15.28 5.33 -2.35
CA GLU A 27 13.92 4.89 -2.62
C GLU A 27 13.28 5.74 -3.71
N GLY A 28 12.21 5.23 -4.30
CA GLY A 28 11.46 5.96 -5.32
C GLY A 28 10.16 5.28 -5.70
N VAL A 29 9.41 6.01 -6.52
CA VAL A 29 8.15 5.53 -7.12
C VAL A 29 8.22 5.81 -8.60
N VAL A 30 7.90 4.81 -9.42
CA VAL A 30 7.89 4.90 -10.89
C VAL A 30 6.59 4.30 -11.43
N ASP A 31 6.26 4.63 -12.68
CA ASP A 31 5.01 4.21 -13.33
C ASP A 31 5.18 3.06 -14.34
N SER A 32 6.43 2.63 -14.57
CA SER A 32 6.73 1.60 -15.57
C SER A 32 8.00 0.83 -15.23
N ASP A 33 8.10 -0.39 -15.78
CA ASP A 33 9.30 -1.22 -15.64
C ASP A 33 10.53 -0.53 -16.26
N GLN A 34 10.35 0.15 -17.39
CA GLN A 34 11.45 0.88 -18.03
C GLN A 34 11.96 2.01 -17.11
N ALA A 35 11.07 2.79 -16.51
CA ALA A 35 11.45 3.84 -15.57
C ALA A 35 12.16 3.28 -14.33
N LEU A 36 11.75 2.08 -13.86
CA LEU A 36 12.46 1.38 -12.79
C LEU A 36 13.89 1.04 -13.21
N LEU A 37 14.05 0.40 -14.38
CA LEU A 37 15.37 0.00 -14.84
C LEU A 37 16.31 1.21 -15.03
N ASP A 38 15.77 2.33 -15.52
CA ASP A 38 16.55 3.55 -15.69
C ASP A 38 16.95 4.14 -14.34
N ALA A 39 16.04 4.19 -13.36
CA ALA A 39 16.34 4.61 -12.00
C ALA A 39 17.42 3.71 -11.34
N LEU A 40 17.36 2.39 -11.57
CA LEU A 40 18.37 1.46 -11.04
C LEU A 40 19.73 1.61 -11.70
N ARG A 41 19.80 2.01 -12.98
CA ARG A 41 21.08 2.31 -13.68
C ARG A 41 21.75 3.58 -13.17
N GLU A 42 20.96 4.52 -12.65
CA GLU A 42 21.45 5.77 -12.08
C GLU A 42 21.98 5.63 -10.64
N LEU A 43 21.93 4.41 -10.07
CA LEU A 43 22.44 4.13 -8.72
C LEU A 43 23.98 4.06 -8.71
N ASP A 44 24.62 5.20 -8.63
CA ASP A 44 26.09 5.28 -8.61
C ASP A 44 26.69 4.69 -7.33
N GLY A 45 27.68 3.82 -7.48
CA GLY A 45 28.39 3.21 -6.36
C GLY A 45 27.61 2.17 -5.55
N ILE A 46 26.39 1.82 -5.97
CA ILE A 46 25.53 0.83 -5.30
C ILE A 46 25.63 -0.53 -6.00
N SER A 47 26.13 -1.53 -5.27
CA SER A 47 26.13 -2.91 -5.75
C SER A 47 24.91 -3.66 -5.20
N LEU A 48 23.91 -3.86 -6.03
CA LEU A 48 22.75 -4.69 -5.72
C LEU A 48 23.15 -6.17 -5.76
N GLN A 49 22.76 -6.94 -4.75
CA GLN A 49 23.12 -8.35 -4.61
C GLN A 49 21.91 -9.29 -4.68
N ARG A 50 20.78 -8.84 -4.23
CA ARG A 50 19.53 -9.62 -4.13
C ARG A 50 18.34 -8.69 -4.32
N CYS A 51 17.23 -9.25 -4.80
CA CYS A 51 15.96 -8.56 -4.91
C CYS A 51 14.87 -9.39 -4.24
N ARG A 52 13.97 -8.75 -3.49
CA ARG A 52 12.70 -9.31 -3.08
C ARG A 52 11.56 -8.46 -3.61
N LEU A 53 10.51 -9.13 -4.05
CA LEU A 53 9.46 -8.51 -4.83
C LEU A 53 8.08 -8.99 -4.36
N VAL A 54 7.16 -8.06 -4.23
CA VAL A 54 5.72 -8.32 -4.22
C VAL A 54 5.11 -7.74 -5.49
N SER A 55 4.17 -8.48 -6.10
CA SER A 55 3.44 -8.02 -7.28
C SER A 55 1.98 -8.40 -7.19
N VAL A 56 1.10 -7.45 -7.50
CA VAL A 56 -0.34 -7.66 -7.72
C VAL A 56 -0.71 -7.54 -9.20
N ARG A 57 0.28 -7.56 -10.08
CA ARG A 57 0.15 -7.59 -11.53
C ARG A 57 -0.12 -9.01 -12.04
N THR A 58 -0.31 -9.17 -13.34
CA THR A 58 -0.40 -10.49 -13.96
C THR A 58 0.89 -11.29 -13.79
N ALA A 59 0.77 -12.62 -13.85
CA ALA A 59 1.94 -13.50 -13.78
C ALA A 59 2.93 -13.26 -14.94
N GLU A 60 2.43 -12.88 -16.12
CA GLU A 60 3.23 -12.56 -17.29
C GLU A 60 4.05 -11.29 -17.06
N GLU A 61 3.41 -10.17 -16.67
CA GLU A 61 4.10 -8.90 -16.36
C GLU A 61 5.14 -9.06 -15.25
N THR A 62 4.80 -9.83 -14.20
CA THR A 62 5.73 -10.10 -13.10
C THR A 62 6.94 -10.91 -13.58
N SER A 63 6.73 -11.94 -14.41
CA SER A 63 7.80 -12.75 -14.97
C SER A 63 8.70 -11.96 -15.93
N ASP A 64 8.12 -11.03 -16.68
CA ASP A 64 8.88 -10.16 -17.59
C ASP A 64 9.80 -9.23 -16.81
N LEU A 65 9.30 -8.60 -15.75
CA LEU A 65 10.11 -7.75 -14.88
C LEU A 65 11.25 -8.55 -14.23
N ILE A 66 10.99 -9.75 -13.71
CA ILE A 66 12.03 -10.62 -13.14
C ILE A 66 13.11 -10.91 -14.15
N ARG A 67 12.74 -11.32 -15.38
CA ARG A 67 13.70 -11.59 -16.46
C ARG A 67 14.58 -10.37 -16.79
N LEU A 68 13.99 -9.17 -16.77
CA LEU A 68 14.73 -7.93 -16.99
C LEU A 68 15.74 -7.67 -15.87
N LEU A 69 15.36 -7.84 -14.60
CA LEU A 69 16.24 -7.66 -13.45
C LEU A 69 17.38 -8.69 -13.44
N GLU A 70 17.11 -9.95 -13.75
CA GLU A 70 18.12 -11.01 -13.82
C GLU A 70 19.09 -10.79 -14.99
N ARG A 71 18.56 -10.38 -16.15
CA ARG A 71 19.38 -10.15 -17.36
C ARG A 71 20.27 -8.92 -17.23
N ASP A 72 19.70 -7.77 -16.82
CA ASP A 72 20.37 -6.47 -16.87
C ASP A 72 21.21 -6.19 -15.62
N PHE A 73 20.81 -6.71 -14.47
CA PHE A 73 21.48 -6.47 -13.20
C PHE A 73 22.06 -7.74 -12.54
N ARG A 74 21.80 -8.91 -13.11
CA ARG A 74 22.19 -10.23 -12.55
C ARG A 74 21.69 -10.44 -11.12
N LEU A 75 20.51 -9.90 -10.82
CA LEU A 75 19.90 -9.96 -9.50
C LEU A 75 19.06 -11.23 -9.35
N PRO A 76 19.39 -12.11 -8.40
CA PRO A 76 18.46 -13.16 -8.00
C PRO A 76 17.24 -12.53 -7.32
N VAL A 77 16.04 -12.87 -7.80
CA VAL A 77 14.78 -12.31 -7.33
C VAL A 77 14.00 -13.37 -6.55
N VAL A 78 13.56 -13.01 -5.34
CA VAL A 78 12.64 -13.80 -4.52
C VAL A 78 11.29 -13.09 -4.50
N CYS A 79 10.23 -13.79 -4.92
CA CYS A 79 8.88 -13.25 -4.92
C CYS A 79 8.14 -13.69 -3.67
N ALA A 80 7.40 -12.77 -3.07
CA ALA A 80 6.42 -13.10 -2.07
C ALA A 80 5.30 -13.96 -2.69
N ALA A 81 4.77 -14.89 -1.90
CA ALA A 81 3.68 -15.77 -2.31
C ALA A 81 2.57 -15.76 -1.25
N PRO A 82 1.31 -16.02 -1.65
CA PRO A 82 0.22 -16.21 -0.70
C PRO A 82 0.53 -17.35 0.28
N ALA A 83 0.10 -17.18 1.54
CA ALA A 83 0.26 -18.20 2.55
C ALA A 83 -1.00 -18.31 3.42
N ARG A 84 -1.28 -19.53 3.93
CA ARG A 84 -2.34 -19.74 4.92
C ARG A 84 -1.99 -19.15 6.27
N GLU A 85 -0.72 -19.24 6.63
CA GLU A 85 -0.19 -18.72 7.88
C GLU A 85 1.26 -18.29 7.67
N MET A 86 1.64 -17.16 8.26
CA MET A 86 3.00 -16.67 8.25
C MET A 86 3.22 -15.69 9.39
N SER A 87 4.35 -15.83 10.08
CA SER A 87 4.78 -14.90 11.14
C SER A 87 3.72 -14.65 12.23
N GLY A 88 2.91 -15.67 12.53
CA GLY A 88 1.86 -15.62 13.53
C GLY A 88 0.52 -15.05 13.04
N VAL A 89 0.40 -14.67 11.77
CA VAL A 89 -0.87 -14.25 11.15
C VAL A 89 -1.47 -15.41 10.35
N ARG A 90 -2.74 -15.72 10.62
CA ARG A 90 -3.55 -16.68 9.85
C ARG A 90 -4.45 -15.95 8.87
N ASN A 91 -4.39 -16.33 7.60
CA ASN A 91 -5.18 -15.74 6.53
C ASN A 91 -6.66 -16.15 6.66
N GLY A 92 -7.54 -15.19 6.87
CA GLY A 92 -8.97 -15.43 7.09
C GLY A 92 -9.80 -15.63 5.81
N TYR A 93 -9.19 -15.59 4.62
CA TYR A 93 -9.90 -15.91 3.39
C TYR A 93 -10.13 -17.42 3.26
N GLU A 94 -11.33 -17.84 2.85
CA GLU A 94 -11.63 -19.25 2.55
C GLU A 94 -10.66 -19.80 1.49
N ASP A 95 -10.47 -19.04 0.42
CA ASP A 95 -9.43 -19.26 -0.59
C ASP A 95 -8.30 -18.25 -0.36
N TYR A 96 -7.31 -18.65 0.44
CA TYR A 96 -6.22 -17.79 0.86
C TYR A 96 -5.38 -17.23 -0.30
N GLU A 97 -5.34 -17.92 -1.44
CA GLU A 97 -4.60 -17.50 -2.64
C GLU A 97 -5.24 -16.26 -3.32
N ARG A 98 -6.51 -16.00 -3.02
CA ARG A 98 -7.24 -14.85 -3.58
C ARG A 98 -7.09 -13.56 -2.77
N LEU A 99 -6.49 -13.61 -1.60
CA LEU A 99 -6.16 -12.39 -0.86
C LEU A 99 -5.08 -11.61 -1.60
N GLY A 100 -5.30 -10.30 -1.83
CA GLY A 100 -4.28 -9.44 -2.42
C GLY A 100 -2.97 -9.53 -1.65
N LEU A 101 -1.88 -9.74 -2.37
CA LEU A 101 -0.59 -10.00 -1.75
C LEU A 101 -0.02 -8.76 -1.04
N ASP A 102 -0.31 -7.57 -1.55
CA ASP A 102 -0.05 -6.27 -0.92
C ASP A 102 -0.74 -6.16 0.44
N ARG A 103 -2.03 -6.50 0.51
CA ARG A 103 -2.80 -6.53 1.77
C ARG A 103 -2.24 -7.55 2.75
N TRP A 104 -1.90 -8.76 2.27
CA TRP A 104 -1.28 -9.79 3.10
C TRP A 104 0.00 -9.29 3.75
N LEU A 105 0.89 -8.68 2.98
CA LEU A 105 2.15 -8.15 3.51
C LEU A 105 1.93 -6.96 4.44
N ALA A 106 1.01 -6.05 4.11
CA ALA A 106 0.67 -4.94 5.01
C ALA A 106 0.16 -5.45 6.37
N MET A 107 -0.66 -6.51 6.40
CA MET A 107 -1.10 -7.15 7.64
C MET A 107 0.04 -7.78 8.43
N LEU A 108 0.96 -8.52 7.77
CA LEU A 108 2.14 -9.07 8.43
C LEU A 108 2.96 -7.96 9.08
N GLY A 109 3.20 -6.87 8.35
CA GLY A 109 3.91 -5.70 8.87
C GLY A 109 3.18 -5.04 10.05
N GLY A 110 1.89 -4.80 9.90
CA GLY A 110 1.03 -4.21 10.95
C GLY A 110 1.02 -5.05 12.22
N PHE A 111 0.76 -6.34 12.12
CA PHE A 111 0.73 -7.26 13.26
C PHE A 111 2.09 -7.33 13.98
N ARG A 112 3.18 -7.37 13.22
CA ARG A 112 4.55 -7.33 13.78
C ARG A 112 4.82 -6.08 14.59
N LEU A 113 4.30 -4.92 14.15
CA LEU A 113 4.51 -3.62 14.80
C LEU A 113 3.50 -3.32 15.91
N ALA A 114 2.33 -3.96 15.90
CA ALA A 114 1.26 -3.74 16.86
C ALA A 114 1.56 -4.39 18.22
N SER A 115 2.13 -5.59 18.21
CA SER A 115 2.24 -6.47 19.40
C SER A 115 0.86 -6.81 19.99
N GLY A 116 -0.20 -6.86 19.17
CA GLY A 116 -1.59 -7.11 19.57
C GLY A 116 -2.54 -6.96 18.37
N ALA A 117 -3.83 -6.75 18.64
CA ALA A 117 -4.79 -6.53 17.56
C ALA A 117 -4.46 -5.27 16.75
N CYS A 118 -4.71 -5.32 15.44
CA CYS A 118 -4.49 -4.16 14.60
C CYS A 118 -5.51 -4.03 13.45
N LEU A 119 -5.79 -2.79 13.10
CA LEU A 119 -6.49 -2.38 11.90
C LEU A 119 -5.47 -1.75 10.95
N VAL A 120 -5.35 -2.32 9.75
CA VAL A 120 -4.46 -1.82 8.69
C VAL A 120 -5.29 -1.14 7.62
N LEU A 121 -5.03 0.13 7.37
CA LEU A 121 -5.68 0.95 6.35
C LEU A 121 -4.63 1.32 5.30
N ASP A 122 -4.83 0.91 4.05
CA ASP A 122 -3.96 1.27 2.93
C ASP A 122 -4.71 2.18 1.95
N PHE A 123 -4.14 3.36 1.68
CA PHE A 123 -4.69 4.40 0.81
C PHE A 123 -3.91 4.47 -0.50
N GLY A 124 -4.22 3.55 -1.41
CA GLY A 124 -3.65 3.49 -2.75
C GLY A 124 -4.69 3.78 -3.85
N THR A 125 -4.53 3.12 -4.99
CA THR A 125 -5.50 3.12 -6.10
C THR A 125 -6.88 2.66 -5.63
N ALA A 126 -6.93 1.59 -4.84
CA ALA A 126 -8.03 1.24 -3.97
C ALA A 126 -7.68 1.58 -2.53
N VAL A 127 -8.68 1.75 -1.67
CA VAL A 127 -8.49 1.83 -0.22
C VAL A 127 -8.92 0.51 0.39
N THR A 128 -8.05 -0.06 1.23
CA THR A 128 -8.35 -1.31 1.92
C THR A 128 -8.33 -1.12 3.43
N ALA A 129 -9.08 -1.97 4.13
CA ALA A 129 -9.09 -2.05 5.58
C ALA A 129 -9.06 -3.52 5.97
N ASP A 130 -8.07 -3.93 6.75
CA ASP A 130 -7.87 -5.31 7.19
C ASP A 130 -7.77 -5.40 8.70
N PHE A 131 -8.44 -6.38 9.27
CA PHE A 131 -8.59 -6.57 10.73
C PHE A 131 -7.82 -7.82 11.16
N VAL A 132 -6.82 -7.66 12.01
CA VAL A 132 -6.04 -8.77 12.56
C VAL A 132 -6.19 -8.77 14.07
N ALA A 133 -6.73 -9.85 14.62
CA ALA A 133 -6.93 -10.03 16.06
C ALA A 133 -5.59 -10.26 16.78
N ALA A 134 -5.59 -10.09 18.11
CA ALA A 134 -4.38 -10.20 18.94
C ALA A 134 -3.71 -11.59 18.88
N ASP A 135 -4.47 -12.65 18.55
CA ASP A 135 -3.97 -14.00 18.35
C ASP A 135 -3.50 -14.29 16.91
N GLY A 136 -3.49 -13.25 16.05
CA GLY A 136 -3.07 -13.32 14.67
C GLY A 136 -4.15 -13.75 13.67
N GLU A 137 -5.40 -13.96 14.09
CA GLU A 137 -6.49 -14.26 13.17
C GLU A 137 -6.84 -13.04 12.30
N HIS A 138 -6.74 -13.16 10.98
CA HIS A 138 -7.28 -12.18 10.06
C HIS A 138 -8.80 -12.33 9.97
N LEU A 139 -9.54 -11.40 10.55
CA LEU A 139 -11.01 -11.44 10.59
C LEU A 139 -11.67 -11.11 9.24
N GLY A 140 -10.87 -10.68 8.26
CA GLY A 140 -11.32 -10.20 6.97
C GLY A 140 -11.10 -8.69 6.81
N GLY A 141 -11.61 -8.14 5.72
CA GLY A 141 -11.40 -6.73 5.42
C GLY A 141 -12.35 -6.20 4.37
N PHE A 142 -12.15 -4.94 4.02
CA PHE A 142 -12.97 -4.20 3.07
C PHE A 142 -12.11 -3.56 2.00
N ILE A 143 -12.66 -3.41 0.79
CA ILE A 143 -12.02 -2.72 -0.33
C ILE A 143 -13.02 -1.70 -0.87
N CYS A 144 -12.58 -0.47 -1.05
CA CYS A 144 -13.34 0.56 -1.74
C CYS A 144 -12.46 1.35 -2.71
N PRO A 145 -13.04 2.12 -3.64
CA PRO A 145 -12.26 2.94 -4.56
C PRO A 145 -11.48 4.02 -3.81
N GLY A 146 -10.19 4.20 -4.16
CA GLY A 146 -9.40 5.34 -3.70
C GLY A 146 -9.73 6.64 -4.47
N MET A 147 -9.13 7.76 -4.05
CA MET A 147 -9.35 9.07 -4.68
C MET A 147 -9.14 9.05 -6.20
N PRO A 148 -8.05 8.47 -6.74
CA PRO A 148 -7.82 8.43 -8.19
C PRO A 148 -8.93 7.69 -8.94
N LEU A 149 -9.40 6.55 -8.43
CA LEU A 149 -10.48 5.79 -9.05
C LEU A 149 -11.81 6.55 -9.01
N MET A 150 -12.20 7.09 -7.86
CA MET A 150 -13.43 7.88 -7.73
C MET A 150 -13.43 9.08 -8.67
N ARG A 151 -12.34 9.84 -8.71
CA ARG A 151 -12.16 10.98 -9.60
C ARG A 151 -12.27 10.58 -11.06
N ASN A 152 -11.59 9.52 -11.46
CA ASN A 152 -11.61 9.01 -12.84
C ASN A 152 -13.00 8.54 -13.25
N GLN A 153 -13.73 7.83 -12.40
CA GLN A 153 -15.08 7.39 -12.69
C GLN A 153 -16.02 8.57 -12.93
N LEU A 154 -15.95 9.59 -12.07
CA LEU A 154 -16.76 10.80 -12.25
C LEU A 154 -16.38 11.56 -13.54
N ARG A 155 -15.10 11.67 -13.86
CA ARG A 155 -14.62 12.30 -15.09
C ARG A 155 -15.05 11.52 -16.35
N THR A 156 -15.02 10.19 -16.30
CA THR A 156 -15.32 9.33 -17.47
C THR A 156 -16.82 9.26 -17.73
N HIS A 157 -17.63 9.10 -16.68
CA HIS A 157 -19.07 8.84 -16.80
C HIS A 157 -19.95 10.10 -16.71
N THR A 158 -19.36 11.29 -16.58
CA THR A 158 -20.12 12.54 -16.65
C THR A 158 -19.59 13.46 -17.74
N ARG A 159 -20.49 14.32 -18.28
CA ARG A 159 -20.12 15.23 -19.38
C ARG A 159 -19.45 16.53 -18.89
N LYS A 160 -19.78 16.97 -17.69
CA LYS A 160 -19.41 18.32 -17.19
C LYS A 160 -18.29 18.30 -16.17
N ILE A 161 -17.90 17.14 -15.62
CA ILE A 161 -16.81 17.04 -14.65
C ILE A 161 -15.49 16.94 -15.42
N ARG A 162 -14.83 18.09 -15.63
CA ARG A 162 -13.54 18.22 -16.30
C ARG A 162 -12.70 19.30 -15.61
N TYR A 163 -11.56 18.90 -15.05
CA TYR A 163 -10.61 19.78 -14.40
C TYR A 163 -9.25 19.11 -14.26
N GLY A 164 -8.17 19.88 -14.13
CA GLY A 164 -6.81 19.39 -13.96
C GLY A 164 -6.43 19.14 -12.51
N ASP A 165 -5.30 18.48 -12.30
CA ASP A 165 -4.86 18.00 -10.97
C ASP A 165 -4.53 19.14 -10.01
N GLN A 166 -3.94 20.23 -10.48
CA GLN A 166 -3.72 21.42 -9.62
C GLN A 166 -5.01 22.01 -9.04
N ALA A 167 -6.12 21.94 -9.79
CA ALA A 167 -7.41 22.39 -9.28
C ALA A 167 -7.96 21.40 -8.24
N ALA A 168 -7.74 20.11 -8.44
CA ALA A 168 -8.10 19.07 -7.49
C ALA A 168 -7.38 19.27 -6.14
N GLU A 169 -6.06 19.44 -6.16
CA GLU A 169 -5.26 19.66 -4.95
C GLU A 169 -5.71 20.89 -4.16
N ARG A 170 -5.93 22.04 -4.87
CA ARG A 170 -6.44 23.25 -4.22
C ARG A 170 -7.81 23.08 -3.59
N ALA A 171 -8.66 22.23 -4.16
CA ALA A 171 -10.00 21.98 -3.64
C ALA A 171 -9.99 21.28 -2.27
N LEU A 172 -8.97 20.47 -1.99
CA LEU A 172 -8.83 19.67 -0.76
C LEU A 172 -8.31 20.48 0.46
N VAL A 173 -7.92 21.73 0.28
CA VAL A 173 -7.46 22.59 1.39
C VAL A 173 -8.55 22.85 2.42
N SER A 174 -9.83 22.68 2.05
CA SER A 174 -10.99 22.89 2.93
C SER A 174 -11.99 21.76 2.82
N HIS A 175 -12.73 21.49 3.91
CA HIS A 175 -13.85 20.56 3.94
C HIS A 175 -15.23 21.25 3.93
N ALA A 176 -15.26 22.58 3.73
CA ALA A 176 -16.52 23.29 3.59
C ALA A 176 -17.28 22.85 2.32
N PRO A 177 -18.60 22.96 2.26
CA PRO A 177 -19.35 22.67 1.04
C PRO A 177 -18.78 23.38 -0.18
N GLY A 178 -18.57 22.61 -1.28
CA GLY A 178 -17.96 23.14 -2.50
C GLY A 178 -18.88 24.14 -3.21
N ARG A 179 -18.30 25.22 -3.70
CA ARG A 179 -18.99 26.24 -4.51
C ARG A 179 -18.66 26.14 -6.01
N SER A 180 -17.87 25.13 -6.38
CA SER A 180 -17.56 24.77 -7.77
C SER A 180 -17.66 23.25 -7.92
N THR A 181 -17.77 22.77 -9.19
CA THR A 181 -17.80 21.34 -9.49
C THR A 181 -16.55 20.63 -8.96
N VAL A 182 -15.37 21.24 -9.10
CA VAL A 182 -14.10 20.69 -8.60
C VAL A 182 -14.14 20.49 -7.10
N GLU A 183 -14.50 21.55 -6.35
CA GLU A 183 -14.60 21.47 -4.89
C GLU A 183 -15.65 20.47 -4.43
N ALA A 184 -16.81 20.41 -5.09
CA ALA A 184 -17.88 19.48 -4.73
C ALA A 184 -17.43 18.03 -4.92
N VAL A 185 -16.74 17.72 -6.02
CA VAL A 185 -16.25 16.37 -6.30
C VAL A 185 -15.12 15.99 -5.35
N GLU A 186 -14.07 16.80 -5.27
CA GLU A 186 -12.88 16.42 -4.49
C GLU A 186 -13.20 16.31 -3.00
N ARG A 187 -13.92 17.28 -2.44
CA ARG A 187 -14.36 17.25 -1.04
C ARG A 187 -15.34 16.13 -0.77
N GLY A 188 -16.28 15.86 -1.70
CA GLY A 188 -17.22 14.75 -1.58
C GLY A 188 -16.52 13.41 -1.52
N CYS A 189 -15.58 13.15 -2.43
CA CYS A 189 -14.77 11.92 -2.41
C CYS A 189 -13.91 11.81 -1.14
N SER A 190 -13.27 12.90 -0.71
CA SER A 190 -12.50 12.93 0.54
C SER A 190 -13.38 12.61 1.75
N LEU A 191 -14.60 13.18 1.83
CA LEU A 191 -15.55 12.87 2.92
C LEU A 191 -16.02 11.42 2.89
N MET A 192 -16.18 10.79 1.72
CA MET A 192 -16.49 9.36 1.62
C MET A 192 -15.38 8.52 2.27
N LEU A 193 -14.10 8.80 1.96
CA LEU A 193 -12.97 8.08 2.55
C LEU A 193 -12.86 8.32 4.06
N ARG A 194 -13.07 9.54 4.52
CA ARG A 194 -13.09 9.87 5.95
C ARG A 194 -14.21 9.12 6.69
N GLY A 195 -15.41 9.07 6.10
CA GLY A 195 -16.53 8.29 6.64
C GLY A 195 -16.24 6.80 6.66
N PHE A 196 -15.61 6.26 5.61
CA PHE A 196 -15.14 4.88 5.57
C PHE A 196 -14.20 4.58 6.74
N VAL A 197 -13.18 5.42 6.97
CA VAL A 197 -12.23 5.25 8.08
C VAL A 197 -12.93 5.25 9.43
N LEU A 198 -13.80 6.24 9.68
CA LEU A 198 -14.54 6.32 10.95
C LEU A 198 -15.35 5.05 11.20
N THR A 199 -16.03 4.53 10.17
CA THR A 199 -16.77 3.26 10.28
C THR A 199 -15.84 2.08 10.58
N GLN A 200 -14.64 2.01 9.96
CA GLN A 200 -13.69 0.94 10.27
C GLN A 200 -13.19 1.02 11.73
N ILE A 201 -12.97 2.23 12.25
CA ILE A 201 -12.59 2.42 13.66
C ILE A 201 -13.73 1.98 14.59
N GLU A 202 -14.98 2.34 14.27
CA GLU A 202 -16.16 1.91 15.05
C GLU A 202 -16.29 0.37 15.07
N LEU A 203 -16.07 -0.28 13.93
CA LEU A 203 -16.04 -1.74 13.83
C LEU A 203 -14.90 -2.35 14.65
N ALA A 204 -13.69 -1.79 14.58
CA ALA A 204 -12.56 -2.25 15.37
C ALA A 204 -12.83 -2.13 16.88
N ARG A 205 -13.42 -1.01 17.31
CA ARG A 205 -13.88 -0.82 18.69
C ARG A 205 -14.95 -1.83 19.13
N ALA A 206 -15.82 -2.22 18.23
CA ALA A 206 -16.82 -3.24 18.52
C ALA A 206 -16.20 -4.63 18.76
N TYR A 207 -15.08 -4.94 18.09
CA TYR A 207 -14.35 -6.21 18.28
C TYR A 207 -13.43 -6.18 19.51
N TRP A 208 -12.74 -5.07 19.76
CA TRP A 208 -11.57 -5.03 20.65
C TRP A 208 -11.60 -3.92 21.70
N GLY A 209 -12.69 -3.12 21.80
CA GLY A 209 -12.73 -1.93 22.66
C GLY A 209 -11.71 -0.90 22.19
N GLU A 210 -10.82 -0.48 23.08
CA GLU A 210 -9.71 0.43 22.75
C GLU A 210 -8.36 -0.30 22.63
N ASP A 211 -8.35 -1.65 22.70
CA ASP A 211 -7.10 -2.44 22.73
C ASP A 211 -6.71 -2.90 21.32
N PHE A 212 -6.42 -1.94 20.45
CA PHE A 212 -5.90 -2.20 19.12
C PHE A 212 -5.05 -1.04 18.61
N THR A 213 -4.18 -1.33 17.64
CA THR A 213 -3.38 -0.30 16.95
C THR A 213 -3.92 -0.08 15.54
N VAL A 214 -4.06 1.19 15.13
CA VAL A 214 -4.40 1.56 13.75
C VAL A 214 -3.13 1.91 13.01
N PHE A 215 -2.90 1.25 11.88
CA PHE A 215 -1.87 1.60 10.92
C PHE A 215 -2.48 2.21 9.67
N VAL A 216 -1.85 3.28 9.19
CA VAL A 216 -2.21 3.93 7.93
C VAL A 216 -0.99 3.89 7.02
N THR A 217 -1.18 3.41 5.79
CA THR A 217 -0.17 3.35 4.73
C THR A 217 -0.74 3.82 3.40
N GLY A 218 0.06 3.80 2.36
CA GLY A 218 -0.33 4.21 1.01
C GLY A 218 -0.06 5.69 0.70
N GLY A 219 -0.05 6.01 -0.60
CA GLY A 219 0.31 7.35 -1.09
C GLY A 219 -0.66 8.46 -0.68
N ASP A 220 -1.94 8.11 -0.51
CA ASP A 220 -3.03 9.03 -0.17
C ASP A 220 -3.34 9.06 1.34
N ALA A 221 -2.48 8.49 2.21
CA ALA A 221 -2.64 8.47 3.67
C ALA A 221 -2.90 9.86 4.28
N GLY A 222 -2.35 10.91 3.68
CA GLY A 222 -2.55 12.29 4.10
C GLY A 222 -4.01 12.78 4.05
N LEU A 223 -4.87 12.16 3.23
CA LEU A 223 -6.29 12.54 3.11
C LEU A 223 -7.10 12.29 4.39
N VAL A 224 -6.64 11.36 5.20
CA VAL A 224 -7.29 11.00 6.47
C VAL A 224 -6.51 11.49 7.69
N SER A 225 -5.49 12.30 7.48
CA SER A 225 -4.78 12.98 8.55
C SER A 225 -5.76 13.74 9.44
N GLY A 226 -5.67 13.54 10.76
CA GLY A 226 -6.57 14.14 11.74
C GLY A 226 -7.96 13.47 11.86
N VAL A 227 -8.28 12.41 11.08
CA VAL A 227 -9.46 11.58 11.31
C VAL A 227 -9.22 10.64 12.49
N VAL A 228 -8.03 10.08 12.55
CA VAL A 228 -7.58 9.16 13.60
C VAL A 228 -6.22 9.66 14.10
N PRO A 229 -6.19 10.60 15.06
CA PRO A 229 -4.94 11.20 15.53
C PRO A 229 -3.94 10.19 16.13
N GLU A 230 -4.44 9.10 16.69
CA GLU A 230 -3.67 8.00 17.29
C GLU A 230 -3.12 6.99 16.27
N ALA A 231 -3.52 7.10 14.99
CA ALA A 231 -3.05 6.17 13.96
C ALA A 231 -1.55 6.32 13.70
N LYS A 232 -0.86 5.20 13.59
CA LYS A 232 0.55 5.14 13.19
C LYS A 232 0.64 5.17 11.67
N VAL A 233 1.17 6.24 11.11
CA VAL A 233 1.44 6.32 9.67
C VAL A 233 2.76 5.62 9.38
N VAL A 234 2.70 4.54 8.60
CA VAL A 234 3.86 3.71 8.22
C VAL A 234 3.86 3.55 6.70
N PRO A 235 4.53 4.44 5.95
CA PRO A 235 4.55 4.41 4.48
C PRO A 235 5.06 3.09 3.89
N ASP A 236 5.97 2.43 4.61
CA ASP A 236 6.69 1.23 4.18
C ASP A 236 6.09 -0.08 4.72
N LEU A 237 4.85 -0.07 5.14
CA LEU A 237 4.25 -1.21 5.84
C LEU A 237 4.29 -2.50 5.00
N VAL A 238 4.05 -2.39 3.68
CA VAL A 238 4.17 -3.52 2.74
C VAL A 238 5.60 -4.07 2.72
N PHE A 239 6.61 -3.20 2.72
CA PHE A 239 8.01 -3.63 2.74
C PHE A 239 8.41 -4.28 4.06
N VAL A 240 7.84 -3.86 5.20
CA VAL A 240 8.03 -4.55 6.48
C VAL A 240 7.55 -6.00 6.37
N GLY A 241 6.35 -6.22 5.83
CA GLY A 241 5.81 -7.56 5.59
C GLY A 241 6.61 -8.34 4.54
N LEU A 242 7.07 -7.68 3.47
CA LEU A 242 7.89 -8.31 2.43
C LEU A 242 9.22 -8.83 3.00
N ALA A 243 9.82 -8.09 3.92
CA ALA A 243 11.02 -8.53 4.62
C ALA A 243 10.81 -9.81 5.44
N MET A 244 9.61 -9.97 6.01
CA MET A 244 9.22 -11.16 6.77
C MET A 244 8.88 -12.35 5.84
N ALA A 245 8.21 -12.07 4.72
CA ALA A 245 7.81 -13.10 3.77
C ALA A 245 8.98 -13.65 2.93
N CYS A 246 9.97 -12.81 2.65
CA CYS A 246 11.14 -13.13 1.85
C CYS A 246 12.44 -12.85 2.64
N PRO A 247 12.72 -13.57 3.74
CA PRO A 247 13.94 -13.34 4.51
C PRO A 247 15.17 -13.74 3.70
N PHE A 248 16.21 -12.95 3.79
CA PHE A 248 17.53 -13.33 3.30
C PHE A 248 18.38 -13.78 4.48
N SER A 249 18.84 -15.02 4.41
CA SER A 249 19.83 -15.59 5.31
C SER A 249 21.23 -15.06 4.97
#